data_92872a728f997040aeb2c9582c081e49
#
_entry.id   92872a728f997040aeb2c9582c081e49
#
_cell.length_a   1.000
_cell.length_b   1.000
_cell.length_c   1.000
_cell.angle_alpha   90.00
_cell.angle_beta   90.00
_cell.angle_gamma   90.00
#
_symmetry.space_group_name_H-M   'P 1'
#
loop_
_entity.id
_entity.type
_entity.pdbx_description
1 polymer ?
#
loop_
_entity_poly.entity_id
_entity_poly.type
_entity_poly.pdbx_seq_one_letter_code
_entity_poly.pdbx_strand_id
1 'polypeptide(L)'
;MAKYDDIINGIFFDRYEAGATSVRFERKDLAAKAHQLKIAVPKNLGDIIYSYKYRKSLPQEIIKTAPEGFYWRIKNVGIAQHEFVLTQGSEF
;
A
#
# COMPACT_ATOMS: atom_id res chain seq x y z
N MET A 1 12.63 1.86 12.19
CA MET A 1 12.08 1.47 10.88
C MET A 1 10.70 0.92 11.03
N ALA A 2 9.79 1.40 10.25
CA ALA A 2 8.42 0.95 10.33
C ALA A 2 8.27 -0.35 9.54
N LYS A 3 7.97 -1.43 10.23
CA LYS A 3 7.80 -2.75 9.59
C LYS A 3 6.69 -2.74 8.55
N TYR A 4 5.64 -1.99 8.83
CA TYR A 4 4.51 -1.89 7.89
C TYR A 4 4.92 -1.21 6.59
N ASP A 5 5.80 -0.21 6.68
CA ASP A 5 6.28 0.48 5.48
C ASP A 5 7.02 -0.48 4.55
N ASP A 6 7.81 -1.39 5.11
CA ASP A 6 8.54 -2.37 4.30
C ASP A 6 7.58 -3.31 3.59
N ILE A 7 6.53 -3.75 4.28
CA ILE A 7 5.53 -4.64 3.69
C ILE A 7 4.77 -3.94 2.57
N ILE A 8 4.31 -2.72 2.84
CA ILE A 8 3.53 -1.95 1.86
C ILE A 8 4.37 -1.58 0.65
N ASN A 9 5.61 -1.14 0.86
CA ASN A 9 6.53 -0.85 -0.24
C ASN A 9 6.75 -2.10 -1.10
N GLY A 10 6.98 -3.25 -0.46
CA GLY A 10 7.22 -4.48 -1.19
C GLY A 10 6.06 -4.87 -2.08
N ILE A 11 4.85 -4.76 -1.55
CA ILE A 11 3.64 -5.10 -2.32
C ILE A 11 3.46 -4.14 -3.49
N PHE A 12 3.60 -2.85 -3.22
CA PHE A 12 3.41 -1.84 -4.26
C PHE A 12 4.40 -2.05 -5.42
N PHE A 13 5.69 -2.14 -5.09
CA PHE A 13 6.72 -2.21 -6.13
C PHE A 13 6.82 -3.56 -6.82
N ASP A 14 6.28 -4.62 -6.23
CA ASP A 14 6.20 -5.90 -6.93
C ASP A 14 5.27 -5.81 -8.15
N ARG A 15 4.30 -4.92 -8.11
CA ARG A 15 3.25 -4.84 -9.12
C ARG A 15 3.21 -3.53 -9.88
N TYR A 16 3.88 -2.51 -9.38
CA TYR A 16 3.85 -1.19 -10.00
C TYR A 16 4.67 -1.17 -11.28
N GLU A 17 4.11 -0.54 -12.30
CA GLU A 17 4.82 -0.25 -13.54
C GLU A 17 4.69 1.24 -13.82
N ALA A 18 5.70 1.81 -14.48
CA ALA A 18 5.69 3.24 -14.80
C ALA A 18 4.44 3.58 -15.60
N GLY A 19 3.72 4.60 -15.15
CA GLY A 19 2.47 5.00 -15.79
C GLY A 19 1.23 4.33 -15.24
N ALA A 20 1.38 3.38 -14.33
CA ALA A 20 0.23 2.70 -13.71
C ALA A 20 -0.60 3.70 -12.92
N THR A 21 -1.92 3.56 -13.01
CA THR A 21 -2.86 4.39 -12.24
C THR A 21 -3.50 3.62 -11.10
N SER A 22 -3.25 2.33 -11.03
CA SER A 22 -3.75 1.50 -9.95
C SER A 22 -2.85 0.30 -9.75
N VAL A 23 -2.81 -0.22 -8.52
CA VAL A 23 -2.05 -1.42 -8.17
C VAL A 23 -2.93 -2.23 -7.23
N ARG A 24 -3.42 -3.38 -7.70
CA ARG A 24 -4.31 -4.22 -6.91
C ARG A 24 -3.54 -5.27 -6.14
N PHE A 25 -4.00 -5.56 -4.93
CA PHE A 25 -3.42 -6.63 -4.12
C PHE A 25 -4.50 -7.21 -3.19
N GLU A 26 -4.20 -8.38 -2.64
CA GLU A 26 -5.10 -9.02 -1.69
C GLU A 26 -4.50 -8.96 -0.29
N ARG A 27 -5.37 -9.09 0.73
CA ARG A 27 -4.91 -9.04 2.12
C ARG A 27 -3.89 -10.15 2.41
N LYS A 28 -4.07 -11.32 1.82
CA LYS A 28 -3.12 -12.43 2.00
C LYS A 28 -1.72 -12.09 1.48
N ASP A 29 -1.63 -11.14 0.54
CA ASP A 29 -0.33 -10.73 0.00
C ASP A 29 0.48 -10.00 1.06
N LEU A 30 -0.18 -9.36 2.03
CA LEU A 30 0.51 -8.70 3.13
C LEU A 30 1.27 -9.74 3.98
N ALA A 31 0.60 -10.85 4.28
CA ALA A 31 1.24 -11.92 5.05
C ALA A 31 2.38 -12.55 4.26
N ALA A 32 2.16 -12.79 2.96
CA ALA A 32 3.20 -13.38 2.12
C ALA A 32 4.42 -12.48 2.03
N LYS A 33 4.21 -11.18 1.89
CA LYS A 33 5.32 -10.22 1.82
C LYS A 33 6.07 -10.14 3.15
N ALA A 34 5.32 -10.10 4.26
CA ALA A 34 5.95 -10.09 5.59
C ALA A 34 6.83 -11.31 5.77
N HIS A 35 6.33 -12.48 5.36
CA HIS A 35 7.08 -13.71 5.46
C HIS A 35 8.34 -13.66 4.61
N GLN A 36 8.21 -13.16 3.38
CA GLN A 36 9.33 -13.01 2.46
C GLN A 36 10.40 -12.09 3.03
N LEU A 37 10.00 -11.04 3.72
CA LEU A 37 10.92 -10.07 4.32
C LEU A 37 11.37 -10.47 5.71
N LYS A 38 10.92 -11.62 6.21
CA LYS A 38 11.25 -12.11 7.55
C LYS A 38 10.78 -11.15 8.63
N ILE A 39 9.61 -10.58 8.42
CA ILE A 39 8.95 -9.69 9.39
C ILE A 39 7.80 -10.48 10.01
N ALA A 40 7.62 -10.34 11.32
CA ALA A 40 6.52 -11.02 12.01
C ALA A 40 5.19 -10.57 11.43
N VAL A 41 4.33 -11.55 11.11
CA VAL A 41 3.01 -11.26 10.56
C VAL A 41 2.11 -10.75 11.69
N PRO A 42 1.48 -9.57 11.53
CA PRO A 42 0.56 -9.07 12.54
C PRO A 42 -0.66 -9.98 12.67
N LYS A 43 -1.25 -10.03 13.85
CA LYS A 43 -2.46 -10.81 14.06
C LYS A 43 -3.61 -10.35 13.20
N ASN A 44 -3.72 -9.05 13.01
CA ASN A 44 -4.79 -8.45 12.22
C ASN A 44 -4.20 -7.74 11.01
N LEU A 45 -4.23 -8.41 9.87
CA LEU A 45 -3.72 -7.85 8.64
C LEU A 45 -4.48 -6.59 8.20
N GLY A 46 -5.76 -6.51 8.55
CA GLY A 46 -6.55 -5.33 8.25
C GLY A 46 -6.04 -4.09 8.93
N ASP A 47 -5.33 -4.24 10.05
CA ASP A 47 -4.78 -3.10 10.77
C ASP A 47 -3.71 -2.38 9.96
N ILE A 48 -2.96 -3.10 9.14
CA ILE A 48 -1.99 -2.50 8.25
C ILE A 48 -2.70 -1.56 7.28
N ILE A 49 -3.76 -2.06 6.66
CA ILE A 49 -4.54 -1.27 5.70
C ILE A 49 -5.16 -0.05 6.38
N TYR A 50 -5.75 -0.27 7.55
CA TYR A 50 -6.41 0.80 8.31
C TYR A 50 -5.41 1.92 8.63
N SER A 51 -4.19 1.55 9.01
CA SER A 51 -3.16 2.54 9.36
C SER A 51 -2.86 3.48 8.20
N TYR A 52 -2.73 2.94 6.99
CA TYR A 52 -2.42 3.78 5.83
C TYR A 52 -3.63 4.52 5.27
N LYS A 53 -4.83 4.06 5.59
CA LYS A 53 -6.04 4.78 5.16
C LYS A 53 -6.35 5.95 6.08
N TYR A 54 -6.08 5.83 7.37
CA TYR A 54 -6.61 6.77 8.35
C TYR A 54 -5.61 7.35 9.33
N ARG A 55 -4.45 6.72 9.52
CA ARG A 55 -3.54 7.12 10.59
C ARG A 55 -2.23 7.72 10.13
N LYS A 56 -1.73 7.32 8.97
CA LYS A 56 -0.43 7.80 8.53
C LYS A 56 -0.34 7.79 7.01
N SER A 57 0.64 8.53 6.51
CA SER A 57 0.89 8.61 5.08
C SER A 57 1.57 7.34 4.56
N LEU A 58 1.40 7.08 3.28
CA LEU A 58 2.14 6.01 2.62
C LEU A 58 3.63 6.31 2.66
N PRO A 59 4.49 5.28 2.51
CA PRO A 59 5.92 5.51 2.45
C PRO A 59 6.31 6.47 1.34
N GLN A 60 7.38 7.22 1.57
CA GLN A 60 7.84 8.21 0.60
C GLN A 60 8.17 7.60 -0.75
N GLU A 61 8.69 6.38 -0.76
CA GLU A 61 9.01 5.70 -2.01
C GLU A 61 7.79 5.55 -2.90
N ILE A 62 6.63 5.29 -2.31
CA ILE A 62 5.38 5.20 -3.05
C ILE A 62 4.89 6.59 -3.44
N ILE A 63 4.94 7.53 -2.49
CA ILE A 63 4.47 8.89 -2.73
C ILE A 63 5.19 9.52 -3.92
N LYS A 64 6.49 9.27 -4.04
CA LYS A 64 7.29 9.83 -5.12
C LYS A 64 6.85 9.38 -6.51
N THR A 65 6.18 8.24 -6.62
CA THR A 65 5.77 7.73 -7.93
C THR A 65 4.54 8.43 -8.47
N ALA A 66 3.82 9.19 -7.65
CA ALA A 66 2.62 9.89 -8.11
C ALA A 66 3.00 11.10 -8.96
N PRO A 67 2.33 11.30 -10.10
CA PRO A 67 2.56 12.50 -10.92
C PRO A 67 2.13 13.74 -10.16
N GLU A 68 2.62 14.90 -10.61
CA GLU A 68 2.23 16.17 -10.02
C GLU A 68 0.71 16.33 -10.11
N GLY A 69 0.10 16.75 -9.01
CA GLY A 69 -1.35 16.93 -8.95
C GLY A 69 -2.13 15.68 -8.61
N PHE A 70 -1.43 14.58 -8.32
CA PHE A 70 -2.07 13.32 -7.96
C PHE A 70 -1.43 12.77 -6.69
N TYR A 71 -2.17 11.84 -6.03
CA TYR A 71 -1.62 11.13 -4.89
C TYR A 71 -2.19 9.71 -4.85
N TRP A 72 -1.44 8.80 -4.24
CA TRP A 72 -1.88 7.42 -4.06
C TRP A 72 -2.70 7.29 -2.79
N ARG A 73 -3.74 6.48 -2.86
CA ARG A 73 -4.47 6.07 -1.66
C ARG A 73 -4.90 4.62 -1.82
N ILE A 74 -5.21 3.97 -0.70
CA ILE A 74 -5.67 2.58 -0.70
C ILE A 74 -7.19 2.58 -0.54
N LYS A 75 -7.87 1.77 -1.35
CA LYS A 75 -9.30 1.57 -1.18
C LYS A 75 -9.62 0.09 -1.20
N ASN A 76 -10.77 -0.27 -0.64
CA ASN A 76 -11.27 -1.65 -0.68
C ASN A 76 -12.01 -1.85 -1.99
N VAL A 77 -11.76 -2.99 -2.65
CA VAL A 77 -12.41 -3.30 -3.92
C VAL A 77 -13.09 -4.67 -3.88
N GLY A 78 -13.19 -5.27 -2.70
CA GLY A 78 -13.84 -6.56 -2.52
C GLY A 78 -13.49 -7.11 -1.16
N ILE A 79 -14.00 -8.30 -0.86
CA ILE A 79 -13.68 -8.95 0.40
C ILE A 79 -12.19 -9.27 0.42
N ALA A 80 -11.47 -8.72 1.40
CA ALA A 80 -10.03 -8.92 1.56
C ALA A 80 -9.24 -8.54 0.32
N GLN A 81 -9.79 -7.65 -0.52
CA GLN A 81 -9.11 -7.14 -1.72
C GLN A 81 -8.99 -5.64 -1.64
N HIS A 82 -7.82 -5.13 -2.02
CA HIS A 82 -7.49 -3.72 -1.90
C HIS A 82 -6.80 -3.23 -3.17
N GLU A 83 -6.77 -1.92 -3.33
CA GLU A 83 -6.16 -1.32 -4.50
C GLU A 83 -5.56 0.02 -4.15
N PHE A 84 -4.30 0.23 -4.54
CA PHE A 84 -3.74 1.58 -4.57
C PHE A 84 -4.31 2.27 -5.79
N VAL A 85 -4.84 3.47 -5.63
CA VAL A 85 -5.39 4.22 -6.76
C VAL A 85 -4.82 5.62 -6.77
N LEU A 86 -4.50 6.12 -7.97
CA LEU A 86 -4.11 7.50 -8.13
C LEU A 86 -5.35 8.37 -8.07
N THR A 87 -5.31 9.39 -7.23
CA THR A 87 -6.42 10.29 -7.03
C THR A 87 -5.96 11.69 -7.37
N GLN A 88 -6.76 12.44 -8.10
CA GLN A 88 -6.43 13.81 -8.43
C GLN A 88 -6.57 14.71 -7.22
N GLY A 89 -5.62 15.61 -7.03
CA GLY A 89 -5.63 16.55 -5.92
C GLY A 89 -4.41 16.35 -5.03
N SER A 90 -4.46 16.94 -3.84
CA SER A 90 -3.41 16.75 -2.85
C SER A 90 -3.94 15.87 -1.73
N GLU A 91 -3.01 15.29 -0.98
CA GLU A 91 -3.37 14.38 0.10
C GLU A 91 -4.10 15.10 1.23
N PHE A 92 -3.94 16.40 1.31
CA PHE A 92 -4.58 17.24 2.34
C PHE A 92 -5.32 18.38 1.71
#